data_43ec4798c607a893bfaab930ea3f5e27
#
_entry.id   43ec4798c607a893bfaab930ea3f5e27
#
_cell.length_a   1.000
_cell.length_b   1.000
_cell.length_c   1.000
_cell.angle_alpha   90.00
_cell.angle_beta   90.00
_cell.angle_gamma   90.00
#
_symmetry.space_group_name_H-M   'P 1'
#
loop_
_entity.id
_entity.type
_entity.pdbx_description
1 polymer ?
#
loop_
_entity_poly.entity_id
_entity_poly.type
_entity_poly.pdbx_seq_one_letter_code
_entity_poly.pdbx_strand_id
1 'polypeptide(L)'
;YYTEVVTRLVEAGHEVYDFRNPPHGQGGFKWQNLDPDFDKWNVEEYKQGLLHPASELQFKCDLDALEWADTCVLVLPCGRSAHTEAGWMKGSGKRTIVYIPEMQEPELMYKLFDYISGDIEEVIRLLK
;
A
#
# COMPACT_ATOMS: atom_id res chain seq x y z
N TYR A 1 -7.79 6.66 9.45
CA TYR A 1 -8.00 7.18 8.09
C TYR A 1 -8.03 6.11 7.02
N TYR A 2 -7.18 5.10 7.13
CA TYR A 2 -7.13 4.04 6.14
C TYR A 2 -8.47 3.32 5.99
N THR A 3 -9.07 2.90 7.08
CA THR A 3 -10.35 2.19 7.07
C THR A 3 -11.47 3.07 6.50
N GLU A 4 -11.49 4.34 6.86
CA GLU A 4 -12.46 5.29 6.31
C GLU A 4 -12.32 5.42 4.79
N VAL A 5 -11.09 5.50 4.29
CA VAL A 5 -10.85 5.60 2.85
C VAL A 5 -11.35 4.36 2.13
N VAL A 6 -11.02 3.17 2.63
CA VAL A 6 -11.50 1.91 2.03
C VAL A 6 -13.02 1.88 1.99
N THR A 7 -13.67 2.22 3.10
CA THR A 7 -15.14 2.24 3.18
C THR A 7 -15.74 3.20 2.14
N ARG A 8 -15.20 4.42 2.06
CA ARG A 8 -15.71 5.44 1.13
C ARG A 8 -15.52 5.05 -0.33
N LEU A 9 -14.39 4.40 -0.65
CA LEU A 9 -14.13 3.94 -2.02
C LEU A 9 -15.11 2.82 -2.41
N VAL A 10 -15.35 1.88 -1.52
CA VAL A 10 -16.29 0.79 -1.77
C VAL A 10 -17.72 1.35 -1.95
N GLU A 11 -18.14 2.28 -1.10
CA GLU A 11 -19.44 2.93 -1.20
C GLU A 11 -19.59 3.69 -2.52
N ALA A 12 -18.49 4.21 -3.06
CA ALA A 12 -18.50 4.92 -4.34
C ALA A 12 -18.51 3.97 -5.55
N GLY A 13 -18.51 2.65 -5.33
CA GLY A 13 -18.62 1.65 -6.39
C GLY A 13 -17.31 1.09 -6.90
N HIS A 14 -16.19 1.36 -6.22
CA HIS A 14 -14.90 0.85 -6.61
C HIS A 14 -14.61 -0.53 -6.02
N GLU A 15 -13.91 -1.37 -6.77
CA GLU A 15 -13.30 -2.57 -6.23
C GLU A 15 -11.97 -2.17 -5.58
N VAL A 16 -11.79 -2.50 -4.31
CA VAL A 16 -10.64 -2.07 -3.54
C VAL A 16 -9.86 -3.28 -3.04
N TYR A 17 -8.57 -3.33 -3.34
CA TYR A 17 -7.67 -4.28 -2.69
C TYR A 17 -7.18 -3.65 -1.39
N ASP A 18 -7.54 -4.27 -0.28
CA ASP A 18 -7.17 -3.82 1.06
C ASP A 18 -5.95 -4.63 1.54
N PHE A 19 -4.76 -4.01 1.51
CA PHE A 19 -3.51 -4.68 1.90
C PHE A 19 -3.48 -5.12 3.36
N ARG A 20 -4.31 -4.52 4.22
CA ARG A 20 -4.41 -4.91 5.63
C ARG A 20 -5.25 -6.15 5.85
N ASN A 21 -6.11 -6.48 4.89
CA ASN A 21 -7.02 -7.62 4.97
C ASN A 21 -6.97 -8.42 3.66
N PRO A 22 -5.81 -9.05 3.35
CA PRO A 22 -5.66 -9.79 2.11
C PRO A 22 -6.54 -11.06 2.11
N PRO A 23 -6.94 -11.55 0.92
CA PRO A 23 -7.86 -12.69 0.82
C PRO A 23 -7.37 -13.99 1.46
N HIS A 24 -6.06 -14.18 1.56
CA HIS A 24 -5.45 -15.43 2.05
C HIS A 24 -5.13 -15.43 3.55
N GLY A 25 -5.35 -14.32 4.25
CA GLY A 25 -5.02 -14.24 5.67
C GLY A 25 -5.64 -13.03 6.35
N GLN A 26 -5.74 -13.10 7.68
CA GLN A 26 -6.28 -12.02 8.50
C GLN A 26 -5.16 -11.16 9.05
N GLY A 27 -5.36 -9.83 9.01
CA GLY A 27 -4.43 -8.88 9.59
C GLY A 27 -3.14 -8.66 8.79
N GLY A 28 -3.02 -9.28 7.61
CA GLY A 28 -1.86 -9.10 6.74
C GLY A 28 -0.64 -9.89 7.16
N PHE A 29 0.47 -9.63 6.48
CA PHE A 29 1.75 -10.31 6.70
C PHE A 29 2.49 -9.70 7.88
N LYS A 30 3.08 -10.56 8.72
CA LYS A 30 3.87 -10.13 9.88
C LYS A 30 5.15 -10.94 9.98
N TRP A 31 6.30 -10.25 10.05
CA TRP A 31 7.61 -10.89 10.17
C TRP A 31 7.73 -11.73 11.42
N GLN A 32 7.10 -11.34 12.54
CA GLN A 32 7.15 -12.11 13.79
C GLN A 32 6.54 -13.50 13.65
N ASN A 33 5.69 -13.73 12.65
CA ASN A 33 5.13 -15.05 12.39
C ASN A 33 6.13 -15.97 11.70
N LEU A 34 7.17 -15.42 11.05
CA LEU A 34 8.28 -16.18 10.49
C LEU A 34 9.33 -16.46 11.56
N ASP A 35 9.69 -15.43 12.32
CA ASP A 35 10.72 -15.49 13.35
C ASP A 35 10.44 -14.40 14.39
N PRO A 36 10.14 -14.76 15.65
CA PRO A 36 9.92 -13.76 16.70
C PRO A 36 11.11 -12.83 16.92
N ASP A 37 12.32 -13.26 16.55
CA ASP A 37 13.56 -12.49 16.70
C ASP A 37 14.00 -11.80 15.40
N PHE A 38 13.07 -11.54 14.48
CA PHE A 38 13.40 -10.96 13.17
C PHE A 38 14.14 -9.63 13.27
N ASP A 39 13.93 -8.87 14.34
CA ASP A 39 14.60 -7.59 14.58
C ASP A 39 16.11 -7.74 14.83
N LYS A 40 16.56 -8.97 15.07
CA LYS A 40 18.00 -9.28 15.29
C LYS A 40 18.67 -9.87 14.05
N TRP A 41 17.96 -9.96 12.93
CA TRP A 41 18.52 -10.51 11.69
C TRP A 41 19.71 -9.69 11.20
N ASN A 42 20.72 -10.39 10.68
CA ASN A 42 21.71 -9.76 9.80
C ASN A 42 21.17 -9.73 8.36
N VAL A 43 21.92 -9.17 7.43
CA VAL A 43 21.46 -9.02 6.03
C VAL A 43 21.20 -10.37 5.35
N GLU A 44 22.04 -11.37 5.62
CA GLU A 44 21.85 -12.69 5.02
C GLU A 44 20.57 -13.36 5.53
N GLU A 45 20.29 -13.23 6.81
CA GLU A 45 19.03 -13.73 7.38
C GLU A 45 17.82 -12.98 6.83
N TYR A 46 17.95 -11.68 6.63
CA TYR A 46 16.93 -10.84 6.00
C TYR A 46 16.62 -11.36 4.59
N LYS A 47 17.65 -11.63 3.79
CA LYS A 47 17.50 -12.17 2.44
C LYS A 47 16.78 -13.51 2.45
N GLN A 48 17.15 -14.39 3.39
CA GLN A 48 16.49 -15.69 3.54
C GLN A 48 15.01 -15.53 3.95
N GLY A 49 14.72 -14.55 4.81
CA GLY A 49 13.35 -14.26 5.20
C GLY A 49 12.49 -13.86 4.02
N LEU A 50 13.03 -13.11 3.07
CA LEU A 50 12.32 -12.74 1.84
C LEU A 50 12.01 -13.96 0.95
N LEU A 51 12.78 -15.02 1.07
CA LEU A 51 12.59 -16.26 0.29
C LEU A 51 11.70 -17.28 1.00
N HIS A 52 11.29 -17.02 2.23
CA HIS A 52 10.40 -17.90 2.97
C HIS A 52 9.08 -18.05 2.21
N PRO A 53 8.48 -19.27 2.16
CA PRO A 53 7.22 -19.49 1.43
C PRO A 53 6.10 -18.52 1.80
N ALA A 54 5.98 -18.13 3.07
CA ALA A 54 4.97 -17.16 3.51
C ALA A 54 5.24 -15.78 2.93
N SER A 55 6.52 -15.38 2.81
CA SER A 55 6.90 -14.09 2.21
C SER A 55 6.62 -14.10 0.71
N GLU A 56 6.94 -15.18 0.04
CA GLU A 56 6.70 -15.34 -1.40
C GLU A 56 5.19 -15.29 -1.70
N LEU A 57 4.38 -15.96 -0.89
CA LEU A 57 2.93 -15.94 -1.07
C LEU A 57 2.36 -14.52 -0.92
N GLN A 58 2.78 -13.82 0.12
CA GLN A 58 2.30 -12.44 0.36
C GLN A 58 2.78 -11.52 -0.77
N PHE A 59 4.04 -11.63 -1.16
CA PHE A 59 4.58 -10.81 -2.23
C PHE A 59 3.80 -11.03 -3.55
N LYS A 60 3.55 -12.30 -3.90
CA LYS A 60 2.78 -12.61 -5.10
C LYS A 60 1.37 -12.03 -5.04
N CYS A 61 0.71 -12.15 -3.90
CA CYS A 61 -0.63 -11.62 -3.71
C CYS A 61 -0.65 -10.10 -3.89
N ASP A 62 0.31 -9.41 -3.28
CA ASP A 62 0.41 -7.95 -3.37
C ASP A 62 0.77 -7.51 -4.80
N LEU A 63 1.70 -8.21 -5.43
CA LEU A 63 2.10 -7.90 -6.81
C LEU A 63 0.94 -8.11 -7.79
N ASP A 64 0.22 -9.20 -7.65
CA ASP A 64 -0.95 -9.47 -8.49
C ASP A 64 -2.00 -8.36 -8.33
N ALA A 65 -2.20 -7.86 -7.12
CA ALA A 65 -3.11 -6.75 -6.85
C ALA A 65 -2.63 -5.46 -7.50
N LEU A 66 -1.33 -5.17 -7.43
CA LEU A 66 -0.74 -3.99 -8.07
C LEU A 66 -0.90 -4.05 -9.60
N GLU A 67 -0.71 -5.22 -10.18
CA GLU A 67 -0.88 -5.41 -11.61
C GLU A 67 -2.35 -5.29 -12.04
N TRP A 68 -3.25 -5.79 -11.21
CA TRP A 68 -4.70 -5.72 -11.47
C TRP A 68 -5.25 -4.30 -11.36
N ALA A 69 -4.83 -3.53 -10.36
CA ALA A 69 -5.37 -2.21 -10.08
C ALA A 69 -5.02 -1.21 -11.18
N ASP A 70 -5.93 -0.32 -11.48
CA ASP A 70 -5.69 0.78 -12.41
C ASP A 70 -5.30 2.08 -11.69
N THR A 71 -5.52 2.16 -10.39
CA THR A 71 -5.29 3.36 -9.60
C THR A 71 -4.80 2.99 -8.20
N CYS A 72 -3.88 3.81 -7.69
CA CYS A 72 -3.37 3.69 -6.32
C CYS A 72 -3.77 4.93 -5.53
N VAL A 73 -4.28 4.72 -4.32
CA VAL A 73 -4.49 5.81 -3.36
C VAL A 73 -3.56 5.56 -2.19
N LEU A 74 -2.56 6.43 -2.02
CA LEU A 74 -1.61 6.37 -0.92
C LEU A 74 -2.17 7.18 0.24
N VAL A 75 -2.56 6.49 1.31
CA VAL A 75 -3.20 7.11 2.48
C VAL A 75 -2.15 7.37 3.56
N LEU A 76 -1.88 8.63 3.85
CA LEU A 76 -0.92 9.00 4.89
C LEU A 76 -1.58 9.07 6.27
N PRO A 77 -0.87 8.77 7.36
CA PRO A 77 0.51 8.27 7.36
C PRO A 77 0.59 6.80 6.98
N CYS A 78 1.68 6.42 6.34
CA CYS A 78 1.92 5.02 5.97
C CYS A 78 3.42 4.76 5.89
N GLY A 79 3.77 3.47 5.82
CA GLY A 79 5.15 3.04 5.90
C GLY A 79 5.85 2.86 4.55
N ARG A 80 6.96 2.12 4.62
CA ARG A 80 7.84 1.94 3.47
C ARG A 80 7.22 1.12 2.35
N SER A 81 6.46 0.06 2.70
CA SER A 81 5.82 -0.80 1.70
C SER A 81 4.83 -0.02 0.85
N ALA A 82 3.95 0.76 1.49
CA ALA A 82 2.96 1.55 0.77
C ALA A 82 3.63 2.56 -0.17
N HIS A 83 4.70 3.21 0.27
CA HIS A 83 5.45 4.15 -0.58
C HIS A 83 6.10 3.45 -1.76
N THR A 84 6.69 2.26 -1.54
CA THR A 84 7.32 1.47 -2.59
C THR A 84 6.28 1.04 -3.63
N GLU A 85 5.13 0.59 -3.18
CA GLU A 85 4.04 0.16 -4.05
C GLU A 85 3.47 1.31 -4.87
N ALA A 86 3.27 2.48 -4.25
CA ALA A 86 2.79 3.66 -4.97
C ALA A 86 3.78 4.11 -6.04
N GLY A 87 5.09 4.07 -5.74
CA GLY A 87 6.14 4.38 -6.71
C GLY A 87 6.13 3.42 -7.88
N TRP A 88 5.95 2.12 -7.62
CA TRP A 88 5.82 1.10 -8.66
C TRP A 88 4.60 1.39 -9.56
N MET A 89 3.47 1.71 -8.95
CA MET A 89 2.24 2.03 -9.69
C MET A 89 2.46 3.20 -10.63
N LYS A 90 3.08 4.28 -10.15
CA LYS A 90 3.39 5.44 -11.01
C LYS A 90 4.36 5.07 -12.12
N GLY A 91 5.41 4.34 -11.80
CA GLY A 91 6.39 3.87 -12.78
C GLY A 91 5.79 2.97 -13.84
N SER A 92 4.70 2.28 -13.51
CA SER A 92 3.97 1.41 -14.44
C SER A 92 2.92 2.16 -15.26
N GLY A 93 2.83 3.47 -15.13
CA GLY A 93 1.91 4.30 -15.89
C GLY A 93 0.49 4.33 -15.35
N LYS A 94 0.29 3.90 -14.12
CA LYS A 94 -1.03 3.89 -13.48
C LYS A 94 -1.29 5.19 -12.75
N ARG A 95 -2.57 5.51 -12.54
CA ARG A 95 -2.97 6.73 -11.83
C ARG A 95 -2.66 6.61 -10.35
N THR A 96 -2.12 7.70 -9.78
CA THR A 96 -1.70 7.71 -8.37
C THR A 96 -2.18 8.98 -7.69
N ILE A 97 -2.75 8.81 -6.48
CA ILE A 97 -3.27 9.89 -5.66
C ILE A 97 -2.68 9.75 -4.26
N VAL A 98 -2.12 10.84 -3.72
CA VAL A 98 -1.69 10.90 -2.31
C VAL A 98 -2.77 11.61 -1.52
N TYR A 99 -3.30 10.93 -0.50
CA TYR A 99 -4.29 11.51 0.40
C TYR A 99 -3.62 11.86 1.73
N ILE A 100 -3.67 13.13 2.11
CA ILE A 100 -3.05 13.67 3.31
C ILE A 100 -4.16 14.19 4.24
N PRO A 101 -4.79 13.33 5.07
CA PRO A 101 -5.88 13.76 5.95
C PRO A 101 -5.41 14.68 7.08
N GLU A 102 -4.14 14.53 7.50
CA GLU A 102 -3.49 15.40 8.48
C GLU A 102 -2.13 15.80 7.96
N MET A 103 -1.73 17.04 8.21
CA MET A 103 -0.45 17.53 7.72
C MET A 103 0.71 16.67 8.19
N GLN A 104 1.55 16.26 7.27
CA GLN A 104 2.77 15.49 7.49
C GLN A 104 3.97 16.35 7.10
N GLU A 105 5.18 15.91 7.47
CA GLU A 105 6.37 16.50 6.90
C GLU A 105 6.33 16.37 5.38
N PRO A 106 6.54 17.45 4.62
CA PRO A 106 6.50 17.37 3.17
C PRO A 106 7.55 16.39 2.61
N GLU A 107 7.16 15.67 1.58
CA GLU A 107 8.05 14.75 0.88
C GLU A 107 8.14 15.18 -0.59
N LEU A 108 9.36 15.54 -1.01
CA LEU A 108 9.60 16.06 -2.36
C LEU A 108 9.16 15.08 -3.45
N MET A 109 9.35 13.78 -3.22
CA MET A 109 9.09 12.77 -4.25
C MET A 109 7.60 12.55 -4.52
N TYR A 110 6.71 13.14 -3.72
CA TYR A 110 5.27 13.13 -4.04
C TYR A 110 4.96 13.90 -5.33
N LYS A 111 5.91 14.71 -5.83
CA LYS A 111 5.77 15.34 -7.14
C LYS A 111 5.66 14.33 -8.29
N LEU A 112 6.08 13.08 -8.07
CA LEU A 112 5.92 12.02 -9.08
C LEU A 112 4.45 11.64 -9.29
N PHE A 113 3.63 11.77 -8.26
CA PHE A 113 2.24 11.30 -8.30
C PHE A 113 1.33 12.30 -9.01
N ASP A 114 0.20 11.79 -9.48
CA ASP A 114 -0.69 12.59 -10.32
C ASP A 114 -1.45 13.65 -9.52
N TYR A 115 -1.88 13.31 -8.29
CA TYR A 115 -2.67 14.22 -7.46
C TYR A 115 -2.27 14.10 -6.00
N ILE A 116 -2.38 15.23 -5.30
CA ILE A 116 -2.22 15.31 -3.84
C ILE A 116 -3.46 16.01 -3.30
N SER A 117 -4.12 15.41 -2.32
CA SER A 117 -5.34 15.99 -1.74
C SER A 117 -5.39 15.78 -0.22
N GLY A 118 -5.91 16.77 0.47
CA GLY A 118 -6.24 16.68 1.90
C GLY A 118 -7.72 16.45 2.16
N ASP A 119 -8.52 16.27 1.11
CA ASP A 119 -9.97 16.17 1.19
C ASP A 119 -10.45 14.88 0.55
N ILE A 120 -11.08 14.01 1.35
CA ILE A 120 -11.59 12.72 0.86
C ILE A 120 -12.64 12.91 -0.23
N GLU A 121 -13.43 13.96 -0.19
CA GLU A 121 -14.42 14.23 -1.23
C GLU A 121 -13.74 14.51 -2.57
N GLU A 122 -12.63 15.24 -2.54
CA GLU A 122 -11.83 15.48 -3.75
C GLU A 122 -11.26 14.18 -4.30
N VAL A 123 -10.74 13.31 -3.43
CA VAL A 123 -10.22 12.00 -3.85
C VAL A 123 -11.31 11.21 -4.57
N ILE A 124 -12.51 11.16 -4.02
CA ILE A 124 -13.65 10.47 -4.63
C ILE A 124 -13.98 11.06 -6.01
N ARG A 125 -13.97 12.39 -6.13
CA ARG A 125 -14.22 13.05 -7.42
C ARG A 125 -13.17 12.71 -8.47
N LEU A 126 -11.89 12.67 -8.05
CA LEU A 126 -10.77 12.37 -8.95
C LEU A 126 -10.83 10.94 -9.49
N LEU A 127 -11.51 10.05 -8.81
CA LEU A 127 -11.60 8.63 -9.19
C LEU A 127 -12.78 8.33 -10.13
N LYS A 128 -13.63 9.31 -10.38
CA LYS A 128 -14.79 9.11 -11.28
C LYS A 128 -14.40 9.16 -12.75
#